data_52a7b8a038d8506be6d12d0ce235b409
#
_entry.id   52a7b8a038d8506be6d12d0ce235b409
#
_cell.length_a   1.000
_cell.length_b   1.000
_cell.length_c   1.000
_cell.angle_alpha   90.00
_cell.angle_beta   90.00
_cell.angle_gamma   90.00
#
_symmetry.space_group_name_H-M   'P 1'
#
loop_
_entity.id
_entity.type
_entity.pdbx_description
1 polymer ?
#
loop_
_entity_poly.entity_id
_entity_poly.type
_entity_poly.pdbx_seq_one_letter_code
_entity_poly.pdbx_strand_id
1 'polypeptide(L)'
;MSLPYHLLYLVLGCIHLAVALAIYAKRPDLRRTIITMGSIGGFVEVMSEVWYEKDYWHPLTVVQGWPAPEDFIYGFGVTAMAVCVAPVLVSCTYVPDNPSDKRPFKNIGTAYTATMIAASFAAFMMVGFSIEFPSIWNATSCYFAIGLGLLTGGWRFAKFGLLAALVMGVFAAVGYGIGLNFLIDGDAFLRKIWLLYGTDWDIRIVGNVPLDEVAWNVVRAWCFAILYPVLTWQRLAPLPSRAA
;
A
#
# COMPACT_ATOMS: atom_id res chain seq x y z
N MET A 1 -1.86 -27.08 -15.15
CA MET A 1 -2.23 -25.91 -15.98
C MET A 1 -1.59 -24.71 -15.34
N SER A 2 -0.64 -24.04 -15.97
CA SER A 2 -0.03 -22.83 -15.43
C SER A 2 -0.90 -21.61 -15.76
N LEU A 3 -1.03 -20.68 -14.82
CA LEU A 3 -1.74 -19.40 -15.04
C LEU A 3 -0.96 -18.59 -16.11
N PRO A 4 -1.64 -18.02 -17.12
CA PRO A 4 -0.97 -17.10 -18.05
C PRO A 4 -0.37 -15.89 -17.32
N TYR A 5 0.85 -15.52 -17.64
CA TYR A 5 1.60 -14.47 -16.93
C TYR A 5 0.86 -13.13 -16.86
N HIS A 6 0.18 -12.73 -17.95
CA HIS A 6 -0.59 -11.48 -17.99
C HIS A 6 -1.81 -11.45 -17.07
N LEU A 7 -2.24 -12.60 -16.54
CA LEU A 7 -3.35 -12.65 -15.57
C LEU A 7 -2.88 -12.59 -14.12
N LEU A 8 -1.59 -12.84 -13.82
CA LEU A 8 -1.13 -12.93 -12.44
C LEU A 8 -1.34 -11.61 -11.70
N TYR A 9 -0.97 -10.51 -12.33
CA TYR A 9 -1.12 -9.18 -11.73
C TYR A 9 -2.59 -8.81 -11.49
N LEU A 10 -3.44 -9.05 -12.49
CA LEU A 10 -4.89 -8.86 -12.35
C LEU A 10 -5.47 -9.72 -11.23
N VAL A 11 -5.08 -11.01 -11.14
CA VAL A 11 -5.55 -11.92 -10.09
C VAL A 11 -5.17 -11.43 -8.70
N LEU A 12 -3.93 -10.98 -8.51
CA LEU A 12 -3.48 -10.40 -7.25
C LEU A 12 -4.28 -9.15 -6.89
N GLY A 13 -4.48 -8.24 -7.84
CA GLY A 13 -5.32 -7.05 -7.67
C GLY A 13 -6.76 -7.39 -7.30
N CYS A 14 -7.36 -8.37 -7.99
CA CYS A 14 -8.72 -8.83 -7.70
C CYS A 14 -8.84 -9.48 -6.30
N ILE A 15 -7.82 -10.19 -5.82
CA ILE A 15 -7.83 -10.75 -4.46
C ILE A 15 -7.86 -9.63 -3.42
N HIS A 16 -7.00 -8.61 -3.57
CA HIS A 16 -7.01 -7.45 -2.68
C HIS A 16 -8.35 -6.71 -2.72
N LEU A 17 -8.87 -6.48 -3.92
CA LEU A 17 -10.18 -5.84 -4.10
C LEU A 17 -11.30 -6.66 -3.45
N ALA A 18 -11.31 -8.00 -3.61
CA ALA A 18 -12.32 -8.87 -3.01
C ALA A 18 -12.32 -8.78 -1.48
N VAL A 19 -11.12 -8.75 -0.84
CA VAL A 19 -11.01 -8.55 0.61
C VAL A 19 -11.53 -7.16 1.01
N ALA A 20 -11.15 -6.10 0.29
CA ALA A 20 -11.65 -4.75 0.53
C ALA A 20 -13.18 -4.67 0.42
N LEU A 21 -13.77 -5.31 -0.59
CA LEU A 21 -15.23 -5.39 -0.78
C LEU A 21 -15.93 -6.22 0.32
N ALA A 22 -15.29 -7.29 0.81
CA ALA A 22 -15.81 -8.06 1.93
C ALA A 22 -15.84 -7.21 3.23
N ILE A 23 -14.81 -6.40 3.46
CA ILE A 23 -14.80 -5.43 4.57
C ILE A 23 -15.89 -4.38 4.35
N TYR A 24 -16.00 -3.82 3.15
CA TYR A 24 -17.03 -2.83 2.79
C TYR A 24 -18.46 -3.33 3.08
N ALA A 25 -18.72 -4.60 2.74
CA ALA A 25 -20.04 -5.21 2.96
C ALA A 25 -20.33 -5.40 4.46
N LYS A 26 -19.35 -5.86 5.23
CA LYS A 26 -19.51 -6.22 6.65
C LYS A 26 -19.32 -5.05 7.62
N ARG A 27 -18.65 -3.96 7.20
CA ARG A 27 -18.28 -2.83 8.06
C ARG A 27 -18.77 -1.50 7.44
N PRO A 28 -20.07 -1.17 7.61
CA PRO A 28 -20.66 0.08 7.10
C PRO A 28 -19.91 1.33 7.57
N ASP A 29 -19.37 1.30 8.77
CA ASP A 29 -18.59 2.36 9.40
C ASP A 29 -17.27 2.66 8.67
N LEU A 30 -16.71 1.69 7.94
CA LEU A 30 -15.47 1.85 7.18
C LEU A 30 -15.67 2.16 5.68
N ARG A 31 -16.92 2.18 5.19
CA ARG A 31 -17.21 2.35 3.75
C ARG A 31 -16.59 3.60 3.16
N ARG A 32 -16.74 4.73 3.85
CA ARG A 32 -16.16 6.01 3.41
C ARG A 32 -14.63 5.93 3.34
N THR A 33 -14.01 5.32 4.34
CA THR A 33 -12.56 5.11 4.39
C THR A 33 -12.08 4.28 3.20
N ILE A 34 -12.76 3.16 2.92
CA ILE A 34 -12.43 2.26 1.81
C ILE A 34 -12.51 3.01 0.47
N ILE A 35 -13.62 3.70 0.21
CA ILE A 35 -13.79 4.41 -1.07
C ILE A 35 -12.75 5.52 -1.19
N THR A 36 -12.60 6.37 -0.17
CA THR A 36 -11.66 7.51 -0.25
C THR A 36 -10.22 7.04 -0.40
N MET A 37 -9.75 6.15 0.48
CA MET A 37 -8.35 5.74 0.48
C MET A 37 -8.04 4.76 -0.64
N GLY A 38 -8.99 3.87 -0.96
CA GLY A 38 -8.85 2.98 -2.13
C GLY A 38 -8.73 3.79 -3.42
N SER A 39 -9.59 4.79 -3.63
CA SER A 39 -9.48 5.65 -4.83
C SER A 39 -8.15 6.39 -4.88
N ILE A 40 -7.71 6.99 -3.77
CA ILE A 40 -6.39 7.63 -3.70
C ILE A 40 -5.28 6.64 -4.04
N GLY A 41 -5.31 5.44 -3.42
CA GLY A 41 -4.33 4.40 -3.67
C GLY A 41 -4.32 3.90 -5.13
N GLY A 42 -5.50 3.74 -5.73
CA GLY A 42 -5.62 3.37 -7.14
C GLY A 42 -5.00 4.41 -8.07
N PHE A 43 -5.27 5.70 -7.85
CA PHE A 43 -4.66 6.76 -8.65
C PHE A 43 -3.14 6.87 -8.41
N VAL A 44 -2.69 6.72 -7.17
CA VAL A 44 -1.25 6.72 -6.85
C VAL A 44 -0.55 5.57 -7.57
N GLU A 45 -1.16 4.37 -7.61
CA GLU A 45 -0.57 3.22 -8.30
C GLU A 45 -0.43 3.48 -9.80
N VAL A 46 -1.51 3.89 -10.47
CA VAL A 46 -1.46 4.26 -11.88
C VAL A 46 -0.36 5.29 -12.17
N MET A 47 -0.23 6.31 -11.31
CA MET A 47 0.79 7.34 -11.50
C MET A 47 2.20 6.83 -11.21
N SER A 48 2.37 5.84 -10.33
CA SER A 48 3.68 5.30 -9.98
C SER A 48 4.32 4.48 -11.10
N GLU A 49 3.53 3.93 -12.03
CA GLU A 49 4.05 3.20 -13.19
C GLU A 49 4.97 4.07 -14.06
N VAL A 50 4.78 5.39 -14.10
CA VAL A 50 5.68 6.34 -14.77
C VAL A 50 7.13 6.20 -14.29
N TRP A 51 7.31 5.82 -13.03
CA TRP A 51 8.63 5.59 -12.45
C TRP A 51 9.04 4.12 -12.49
N TYR A 52 8.14 3.21 -12.14
CA TYR A 52 8.43 1.79 -11.99
C TYR A 52 8.83 1.14 -13.32
N GLU A 53 8.20 1.50 -14.42
CA GLU A 53 8.54 0.99 -15.76
C GLU A 53 9.95 1.34 -16.22
N LYS A 54 10.62 2.28 -15.58
CA LYS A 54 11.97 2.72 -15.99
C LYS A 54 13.10 1.82 -15.47
N ASP A 55 12.96 1.33 -14.22
CA ASP A 55 14.08 0.70 -13.51
C ASP A 55 13.66 -0.46 -12.61
N TYR A 56 12.36 -0.76 -12.51
CA TYR A 56 11.87 -1.74 -11.59
C TYR A 56 11.16 -2.91 -12.29
N TRP A 57 10.12 -2.67 -13.06
CA TRP A 57 9.38 -3.73 -13.72
C TRP A 57 8.63 -3.29 -14.98
N HIS A 58 8.33 -4.29 -15.85
CA HIS A 58 7.42 -4.11 -16.98
C HIS A 58 6.22 -5.05 -16.80
N PRO A 59 5.11 -4.57 -16.21
CA PRO A 59 3.97 -5.43 -15.94
C PRO A 59 3.38 -6.00 -17.22
N LEU A 60 3.07 -7.31 -17.19
CA LEU A 60 2.27 -7.92 -18.23
C LEU A 60 0.80 -7.76 -17.84
N THR A 61 0.16 -6.75 -18.40
CA THR A 61 -1.24 -6.42 -18.16
C THR A 61 -2.15 -7.00 -19.24
N VAL A 62 -3.43 -7.22 -18.92
CA VAL A 62 -4.43 -7.65 -19.90
C VAL A 62 -4.71 -6.53 -20.91
N VAL A 63 -4.80 -5.31 -20.41
CA VAL A 63 -4.88 -4.10 -21.24
C VAL A 63 -3.47 -3.53 -21.37
N GLN A 64 -2.89 -3.66 -22.55
CA GLN A 64 -1.53 -3.19 -22.81
C GLN A 64 -1.46 -1.65 -22.84
N GLY A 65 -0.41 -1.12 -22.24
CA GLY A 65 -0.10 0.32 -22.21
C GLY A 65 -0.58 1.03 -20.95
N TRP A 66 0.00 2.21 -20.73
CA TRP A 66 -0.33 3.08 -19.60
C TRP A 66 -1.45 4.07 -19.95
N PRO A 67 -2.41 4.32 -19.05
CA PRO A 67 -2.62 3.69 -17.75
C PRO A 67 -3.34 2.34 -17.88
N ALA A 68 -2.88 1.31 -17.14
CA ALA A 68 -3.57 0.03 -17.09
C ALA A 68 -4.62 0.00 -15.96
N PRO A 69 -5.83 -0.52 -16.24
CA PRO A 69 -6.88 -0.65 -15.21
C PRO A 69 -6.46 -1.51 -14.02
N GLU A 70 -5.59 -2.47 -14.25
CA GLU A 70 -5.04 -3.38 -13.24
C GLU A 70 -4.30 -2.64 -12.14
N ASP A 71 -3.55 -1.57 -12.47
CA ASP A 71 -2.83 -0.74 -11.53
C ASP A 71 -3.82 -0.07 -10.56
N PHE A 72 -4.91 0.47 -11.11
CA PHE A 72 -5.96 1.05 -10.28
C PHE A 72 -6.61 0.01 -9.36
N ILE A 73 -6.93 -1.17 -9.88
CA ILE A 73 -7.56 -2.26 -9.11
C ILE A 73 -6.64 -2.70 -7.98
N TYR A 74 -5.37 -2.91 -8.29
CA TYR A 74 -4.35 -3.32 -7.32
C TYR A 74 -4.16 -2.25 -6.24
N GLY A 75 -3.87 -1.02 -6.65
CA GLY A 75 -3.64 0.10 -5.73
C GLY A 75 -4.85 0.43 -4.86
N PHE A 76 -6.07 0.34 -5.42
CA PHE A 76 -7.31 0.48 -4.65
C PHE A 76 -7.41 -0.59 -3.56
N GLY A 77 -7.27 -1.87 -3.94
CA GLY A 77 -7.41 -2.99 -3.03
C GLY A 77 -6.39 -2.97 -1.90
N VAL A 78 -5.11 -2.83 -2.24
CA VAL A 78 -4.00 -2.78 -1.27
C VAL A 78 -4.17 -1.63 -0.27
N THR A 79 -4.50 -0.42 -0.76
CA THR A 79 -4.61 0.75 0.10
C THR A 79 -5.86 0.69 0.99
N ALA A 80 -7.00 0.24 0.44
CA ALA A 80 -8.22 0.04 1.22
C ALA A 80 -8.00 -0.99 2.35
N MET A 81 -7.31 -2.09 2.05
CA MET A 81 -6.94 -3.08 3.07
C MET A 81 -6.01 -2.48 4.12
N ALA A 82 -4.94 -1.79 3.71
CA ALA A 82 -3.95 -1.21 4.61
C ALA A 82 -4.57 -0.32 5.70
N VAL A 83 -5.55 0.51 5.33
CA VAL A 83 -6.22 1.42 6.29
C VAL A 83 -7.30 0.73 7.12
N CYS A 84 -7.85 -0.38 6.67
CA CYS A 84 -8.98 -1.05 7.33
C CYS A 84 -8.60 -2.28 8.16
N VAL A 85 -7.46 -2.91 7.87
CA VAL A 85 -7.10 -4.18 8.51
C VAL A 85 -6.97 -4.05 10.04
N ALA A 86 -6.31 -2.99 10.52
CA ALA A 86 -6.17 -2.76 11.95
C ALA A 86 -7.54 -2.50 12.64
N PRO A 87 -8.39 -1.55 12.15
CA PRO A 87 -9.76 -1.38 12.67
C PRO A 87 -10.59 -2.68 12.73
N VAL A 88 -10.46 -3.53 11.70
CA VAL A 88 -11.20 -4.79 11.66
C VAL A 88 -10.70 -5.76 12.71
N LEU A 89 -9.38 -5.96 12.80
CA LEU A 89 -8.79 -6.96 13.70
C LEU A 89 -8.96 -6.60 15.18
N VAL A 90 -8.89 -5.31 15.51
CA VAL A 90 -9.05 -4.87 16.92
C VAL A 90 -10.47 -4.38 17.22
N SER A 91 -11.45 -4.65 16.36
CA SER A 91 -12.87 -4.28 16.54
C SER A 91 -13.06 -2.79 16.88
N CYS A 92 -12.35 -1.92 16.17
CA CYS A 92 -12.42 -0.47 16.32
C CYS A 92 -13.03 0.20 15.09
N THR A 93 -13.42 1.47 15.23
CA THR A 93 -13.86 2.34 14.14
C THR A 93 -13.17 3.70 14.21
N TYR A 94 -13.16 4.42 13.10
CA TYR A 94 -12.67 5.79 13.05
C TYR A 94 -13.73 6.76 13.55
N VAL A 95 -13.37 7.56 14.54
CA VAL A 95 -14.23 8.62 15.11
C VAL A 95 -13.46 9.95 15.11
N PRO A 96 -14.15 11.10 15.06
CA PRO A 96 -13.50 12.39 15.18
C PRO A 96 -12.64 12.50 16.44
N ASP A 97 -11.51 13.15 16.31
CA ASP A 97 -10.63 13.45 17.44
C ASP A 97 -11.28 14.45 18.41
N ASN A 98 -10.91 14.37 19.68
CA ASN A 98 -11.31 15.39 20.64
C ASN A 98 -10.66 16.73 20.30
N PRO A 99 -11.39 17.86 20.39
CA PRO A 99 -10.82 19.17 20.10
C PRO A 99 -9.62 19.55 20.99
N SER A 100 -9.53 18.95 22.17
CA SER A 100 -8.43 19.14 23.13
C SER A 100 -7.16 18.32 22.79
N ASP A 101 -7.25 17.33 21.91
CA ASP A 101 -6.11 16.47 21.62
C ASP A 101 -5.03 17.27 20.88
N LYS A 102 -3.77 17.04 21.29
CA LYS A 102 -2.62 17.56 20.53
C LYS A 102 -2.58 16.88 19.19
N ARG A 103 -2.67 17.67 18.12
CA ARG A 103 -2.67 17.17 16.74
C ARG A 103 -1.43 17.65 16.03
N PRO A 104 -0.71 16.75 15.32
CA PRO A 104 0.28 17.22 14.38
C PRO A 104 -0.44 18.09 13.35
N PHE A 105 0.18 19.20 12.98
CA PHE A 105 -0.35 20.07 11.92
C PHE A 105 -1.73 20.69 12.19
N LYS A 106 -2.18 20.82 13.45
CA LYS A 106 -3.50 21.38 13.80
C LYS A 106 -3.79 22.73 13.17
N ASN A 107 -2.76 23.55 12.98
CA ASN A 107 -2.86 24.89 12.40
C ASN A 107 -2.64 24.87 10.86
N ILE A 108 -2.40 23.71 10.28
CA ILE A 108 -2.15 23.54 8.87
C ILE A 108 -3.33 22.73 8.31
N GLY A 109 -4.04 23.28 7.33
CA GLY A 109 -5.20 22.61 6.73
C GLY A 109 -4.84 21.26 6.11
N THR A 110 -5.78 20.32 6.13
CA THR A 110 -5.60 18.97 5.56
C THR A 110 -5.09 19.00 4.12
N ALA A 111 -5.62 19.90 3.29
CA ALA A 111 -5.19 20.04 1.91
C ALA A 111 -3.73 20.47 1.80
N TYR A 112 -3.28 21.42 2.62
CA TYR A 112 -1.88 21.85 2.63
C TYR A 112 -0.97 20.69 3.07
N THR A 113 -1.33 19.98 4.13
CA THR A 113 -0.56 18.82 4.62
C THR A 113 -0.46 17.72 3.54
N ALA A 114 -1.58 17.40 2.87
CA ALA A 114 -1.59 16.44 1.77
C ALA A 114 -0.71 16.89 0.60
N THR A 115 -0.77 18.17 0.24
CA THR A 115 0.08 18.75 -0.82
C THR A 115 1.56 18.66 -0.45
N MET A 116 1.92 18.99 0.80
CA MET A 116 3.31 18.89 1.26
C MET A 116 3.83 17.46 1.25
N ILE A 117 2.99 16.50 1.65
CA ILE A 117 3.34 15.05 1.59
C ILE A 117 3.57 14.63 0.13
N ALA A 118 2.66 15.00 -0.77
CA ALA A 118 2.79 14.67 -2.19
C ALA A 118 4.03 15.33 -2.83
N ALA A 119 4.29 16.59 -2.52
CA ALA A 119 5.48 17.30 -3.00
C ALA A 119 6.77 16.69 -2.45
N SER A 120 6.79 16.29 -1.16
CA SER A 120 7.93 15.61 -0.55
C SER A 120 8.18 14.25 -1.20
N PHE A 121 7.11 13.50 -1.49
CA PHE A 121 7.21 12.24 -2.21
C PHE A 121 7.80 12.44 -3.61
N ALA A 122 7.26 13.38 -4.38
CA ALA A 122 7.78 13.68 -5.71
C ALA A 122 9.25 14.12 -5.70
N ALA A 123 9.62 15.01 -4.76
CA ALA A 123 11.00 15.45 -4.61
C ALA A 123 11.95 14.28 -4.25
N PHE A 124 11.51 13.41 -3.34
CA PHE A 124 12.28 12.24 -2.95
C PHE A 124 12.47 11.25 -4.13
N MET A 125 11.42 11.01 -4.92
CA MET A 125 11.52 10.20 -6.13
C MET A 125 12.51 10.79 -7.15
N MET A 126 12.49 12.11 -7.35
CA MET A 126 13.43 12.80 -8.24
C MET A 126 14.88 12.67 -7.79
N VAL A 127 15.13 12.77 -6.47
CA VAL A 127 16.49 12.56 -5.92
C VAL A 127 16.95 11.12 -6.19
N GLY A 128 16.11 10.13 -5.92
CA GLY A 128 16.45 8.73 -6.18
C GLY A 128 16.82 8.47 -7.64
N PHE A 129 16.08 9.04 -8.59
CA PHE A 129 16.44 8.97 -10.00
C PHE A 129 17.80 9.60 -10.33
N SER A 130 18.13 10.70 -9.64
CA SER A 130 19.41 11.39 -9.88
C SER A 130 20.62 10.59 -9.42
N ILE A 131 20.43 9.61 -8.52
CA ILE A 131 21.48 8.74 -7.99
C ILE A 131 21.34 7.28 -8.42
N GLU A 132 20.49 7.01 -9.42
CA GLU A 132 20.23 5.66 -9.96
C GLU A 132 19.76 4.65 -8.91
N PHE A 133 19.05 5.13 -7.88
CA PHE A 133 18.48 4.27 -6.84
C PHE A 133 17.16 3.67 -7.33
N PRO A 134 16.95 2.33 -7.26
CA PRO A 134 15.76 1.70 -7.81
C PRO A 134 14.47 2.30 -7.27
N SER A 135 13.52 2.61 -8.16
CA SER A 135 12.30 3.36 -7.84
C SER A 135 11.45 2.71 -6.75
N ILE A 136 11.39 1.38 -6.70
CA ILE A 136 10.66 0.64 -5.66
C ILE A 136 11.27 0.86 -4.27
N TRP A 137 12.59 0.80 -4.14
CA TRP A 137 13.29 1.05 -2.88
C TRP A 137 13.21 2.52 -2.48
N ASN A 138 13.25 3.40 -3.49
CA ASN A 138 13.07 4.83 -3.29
C ASN A 138 11.67 5.15 -2.76
N ALA A 139 10.61 4.61 -3.38
CA ALA A 139 9.23 4.76 -2.91
C ALA A 139 9.03 4.16 -1.51
N THR A 140 9.59 2.97 -1.24
CA THR A 140 9.55 2.33 0.08
C THR A 140 10.21 3.21 1.14
N SER A 141 11.37 3.76 0.86
CA SER A 141 12.08 4.67 1.76
C SER A 141 11.29 5.96 2.02
N CYS A 142 10.62 6.49 0.99
CA CYS A 142 9.77 7.66 1.10
C CYS A 142 8.54 7.39 1.99
N TYR A 143 7.83 6.29 1.78
CA TYR A 143 6.72 5.89 2.66
C TYR A 143 7.18 5.71 4.11
N PHE A 144 8.38 5.14 4.32
CA PHE A 144 8.95 5.01 5.65
C PHE A 144 9.22 6.37 6.29
N ALA A 145 9.86 7.29 5.58
CA ALA A 145 10.14 8.63 6.08
C ALA A 145 8.86 9.43 6.39
N ILE A 146 7.85 9.36 5.50
CA ILE A 146 6.54 9.99 5.74
C ILE A 146 5.88 9.40 6.98
N GLY A 147 5.84 8.09 7.12
CA GLY A 147 5.24 7.43 8.28
C GLY A 147 5.94 7.81 9.59
N LEU A 148 7.28 7.87 9.62
CA LEU A 148 8.03 8.36 10.77
C LEU A 148 7.68 9.82 11.10
N GLY A 149 7.62 10.69 10.09
CA GLY A 149 7.23 12.08 10.26
C GLY A 149 5.83 12.21 10.86
N LEU A 150 4.88 11.39 10.42
CA LEU A 150 3.53 11.38 10.96
C LEU A 150 3.46 10.90 12.41
N LEU A 151 4.35 9.98 12.82
CA LEU A 151 4.42 9.51 14.21
C LEU A 151 4.92 10.59 15.19
N THR A 152 5.68 11.58 14.76
CA THR A 152 6.10 12.68 15.63
C THR A 152 4.90 13.41 16.26
N GLY A 153 3.77 13.39 15.57
CA GLY A 153 2.51 13.95 16.06
C GLY A 153 1.53 12.96 16.65
N GLY A 154 1.83 11.65 16.67
CA GLY A 154 0.81 10.68 17.05
C GLY A 154 1.30 9.26 17.25
N TRP A 155 2.18 9.01 18.24
CA TRP A 155 2.60 7.66 18.65
C TRP A 155 1.46 6.69 18.92
N ARG A 156 0.28 7.23 19.25
CA ARG A 156 -0.95 6.44 19.45
C ARG A 156 -1.33 5.60 18.22
N PHE A 157 -0.90 5.98 17.03
CA PHE A 157 -1.16 5.24 15.79
C PHE A 157 -0.09 4.18 15.47
N ALA A 158 1.05 4.18 16.16
CA ALA A 158 2.17 3.29 15.86
C ALA A 158 1.75 1.81 15.88
N LYS A 159 1.00 1.38 16.90
CA LYS A 159 0.54 0.00 17.02
C LYS A 159 -0.38 -0.43 15.88
N PHE A 160 -1.21 0.47 15.38
CA PHE A 160 -2.13 0.18 14.26
C PHE A 160 -1.39 0.13 12.95
N GLY A 161 -0.42 1.04 12.77
CA GLY A 161 0.50 0.98 11.63
C GLY A 161 1.31 -0.31 11.61
N LEU A 162 1.90 -0.72 12.73
CA LEU A 162 2.64 -1.99 12.85
C LEU A 162 1.75 -3.20 12.59
N LEU A 163 0.52 -3.21 13.08
CA LEU A 163 -0.43 -4.29 12.81
C LEU A 163 -0.79 -4.36 11.33
N ALA A 164 -1.05 -3.22 10.69
CA ALA A 164 -1.30 -3.16 9.26
C ALA A 164 -0.09 -3.64 8.45
N ALA A 165 1.11 -3.21 8.81
CA ALA A 165 2.36 -3.63 8.19
C ALA A 165 2.56 -5.14 8.26
N LEU A 166 2.39 -5.73 9.45
CA LEU A 166 2.53 -7.16 9.66
C LEU A 166 1.54 -7.96 8.80
N VAL A 167 0.26 -7.59 8.84
CA VAL A 167 -0.78 -8.31 8.09
C VAL A 167 -0.57 -8.20 6.60
N MET A 168 -0.28 -7.00 6.08
CA MET A 168 -0.06 -6.80 4.66
C MET A 168 1.24 -7.42 4.19
N GLY A 169 2.28 -7.43 5.03
CA GLY A 169 3.53 -8.14 4.74
C GLY A 169 3.34 -9.64 4.62
N VAL A 170 2.61 -10.25 5.56
CA VAL A 170 2.27 -11.69 5.50
C VAL A 170 1.39 -11.98 4.28
N PHE A 171 0.41 -11.13 4.01
CA PHE A 171 -0.48 -11.28 2.86
C PHE A 171 0.29 -11.22 1.53
N ALA A 172 1.21 -10.26 1.39
CA ALA A 172 2.09 -10.14 0.23
C ALA A 172 3.02 -11.35 0.10
N ALA A 173 3.75 -11.72 1.17
CA ALA A 173 4.68 -12.86 1.14
C ALA A 173 3.98 -14.17 0.77
N VAL A 174 2.77 -14.41 1.32
CA VAL A 174 1.98 -15.60 1.00
C VAL A 174 1.42 -15.53 -0.43
N GLY A 175 0.88 -14.39 -0.83
CA GLY A 175 0.32 -14.18 -2.18
C GLY A 175 1.37 -14.38 -3.27
N TYR A 176 2.50 -13.69 -3.17
CA TYR A 176 3.64 -13.87 -4.07
C TYR A 176 4.23 -15.28 -3.96
N GLY A 177 4.33 -15.82 -2.73
CA GLY A 177 4.82 -17.17 -2.50
C GLY A 177 4.00 -18.23 -3.23
N ILE A 178 2.67 -18.15 -3.14
CA ILE A 178 1.77 -19.05 -3.88
C ILE A 178 1.87 -18.77 -5.39
N GLY A 179 1.77 -17.52 -5.80
CA GLY A 179 1.82 -17.14 -7.22
C GLY A 179 3.09 -17.61 -7.90
N LEU A 180 4.25 -17.19 -7.39
CA LEU A 180 5.54 -17.36 -8.04
C LEU A 180 6.19 -18.75 -7.84
N ASN A 181 5.79 -19.51 -6.82
CA ASN A 181 6.39 -20.82 -6.60
C ASN A 181 5.49 -22.00 -7.00
N PHE A 182 4.16 -21.78 -7.15
CA PHE A 182 3.23 -22.88 -7.37
C PHE A 182 2.29 -22.70 -8.56
N LEU A 183 1.91 -21.45 -8.90
CA LEU A 183 0.93 -21.20 -9.97
C LEU A 183 1.57 -20.97 -11.34
N ILE A 184 2.81 -20.45 -11.35
CA ILE A 184 3.56 -20.17 -12.57
C ILE A 184 5.02 -20.60 -12.40
N ASP A 185 5.78 -20.58 -13.50
CA ASP A 185 7.25 -20.59 -13.45
C ASP A 185 7.73 -19.18 -13.03
N GLY A 186 7.94 -19.01 -11.73
CA GLY A 186 8.25 -17.70 -11.17
C GLY A 186 9.60 -17.17 -11.60
N ASP A 187 10.63 -18.01 -11.78
CA ASP A 187 11.93 -17.56 -12.25
C ASP A 187 11.86 -17.05 -13.70
N ALA A 188 11.22 -17.80 -14.58
CA ALA A 188 10.99 -17.37 -15.96
C ALA A 188 10.11 -16.11 -16.05
N PHE A 189 9.13 -15.97 -15.16
CA PHE A 189 8.29 -14.79 -15.06
C PHE A 189 9.09 -13.56 -14.63
N LEU A 190 9.84 -13.65 -13.51
CA LEU A 190 10.66 -12.55 -13.00
C LEU A 190 11.71 -12.12 -14.04
N ARG A 191 12.40 -13.07 -14.68
CA ARG A 191 13.35 -12.78 -15.76
C ARG A 191 12.72 -11.97 -16.89
N LYS A 192 11.44 -12.12 -17.12
CA LYS A 192 10.73 -11.44 -18.22
C LYS A 192 10.27 -10.04 -17.86
N ILE A 193 9.85 -9.80 -16.61
CA ILE A 193 9.20 -8.55 -16.24
C ILE A 193 9.98 -7.71 -15.24
N TRP A 194 10.92 -8.32 -14.51
CA TRP A 194 11.60 -7.69 -13.38
C TRP A 194 12.93 -7.10 -13.84
N LEU A 195 13.04 -5.78 -13.89
CA LEU A 195 14.27 -5.11 -14.33
C LEU A 195 15.42 -5.25 -13.31
N LEU A 196 15.09 -5.57 -12.07
CA LEU A 196 16.08 -5.87 -11.04
C LEU A 196 16.63 -7.30 -11.12
N TYR A 197 16.05 -8.18 -11.96
CA TYR A 197 16.49 -9.58 -12.10
C TYR A 197 17.98 -9.69 -12.44
N GLY A 198 18.73 -10.44 -11.61
CA GLY A 198 20.15 -10.65 -11.80
C GLY A 198 21.06 -9.46 -11.47
N THR A 199 20.51 -8.39 -10.90
CA THR A 199 21.27 -7.27 -10.34
C THR A 199 21.55 -7.48 -8.86
N ASP A 200 22.34 -6.61 -8.22
CA ASP A 200 22.59 -6.63 -6.77
C ASP A 200 21.30 -6.39 -5.94
N TRP A 201 20.23 -5.93 -6.57
CA TRP A 201 18.92 -5.69 -5.98
C TRP A 201 17.96 -6.87 -6.11
N ASP A 202 18.30 -7.94 -6.82
CA ASP A 202 17.49 -9.17 -6.95
C ASP A 202 17.58 -10.02 -5.67
N ILE A 203 16.97 -9.51 -4.61
CA ILE A 203 16.96 -10.20 -3.31
C ILE A 203 15.63 -10.95 -3.16
N ARG A 204 15.70 -12.26 -2.98
CA ARG A 204 14.54 -13.15 -2.80
C ARG A 204 14.54 -13.77 -1.40
N ILE A 205 13.37 -13.87 -0.78
CA ILE A 205 13.25 -14.36 0.62
C ILE A 205 12.80 -15.80 0.73
N VAL A 206 11.83 -16.24 -0.07
CA VAL A 206 11.33 -17.63 -0.10
C VAL A 206 11.09 -18.02 -1.54
N GLY A 207 11.99 -18.85 -2.10
CA GLY A 207 11.93 -19.22 -3.51
C GLY A 207 12.03 -17.99 -4.42
N ASN A 208 11.00 -17.74 -5.19
CA ASN A 208 10.94 -16.62 -6.14
C ASN A 208 10.28 -15.35 -5.58
N VAL A 209 10.05 -15.22 -4.28
CA VAL A 209 9.40 -14.04 -3.68
C VAL A 209 10.40 -12.89 -3.57
N PRO A 210 10.20 -11.77 -4.29
CA PRO A 210 11.07 -10.62 -4.18
C PRO A 210 10.90 -9.91 -2.83
N LEU A 211 12.02 -9.54 -2.20
CA LEU A 211 12.02 -8.85 -0.91
C LEU A 211 11.44 -7.44 -1.03
N ASP A 212 11.74 -6.75 -2.12
CA ASP A 212 11.28 -5.40 -2.39
C ASP A 212 9.74 -5.29 -2.44
N GLU A 213 9.07 -6.26 -3.06
CA GLU A 213 7.61 -6.33 -3.07
C GLU A 213 7.01 -6.48 -1.67
N VAL A 214 7.60 -7.37 -0.87
CA VAL A 214 7.12 -7.56 0.51
C VAL A 214 7.42 -6.33 1.36
N ALA A 215 8.63 -5.77 1.25
CA ALA A 215 9.03 -4.57 1.97
C ALA A 215 8.15 -3.37 1.62
N TRP A 216 7.85 -3.19 0.32
CA TRP A 216 6.97 -2.14 -0.16
C TRP A 216 5.56 -2.26 0.43
N ASN A 217 4.97 -3.46 0.41
CA ASN A 217 3.65 -3.71 1.01
C ASN A 217 3.64 -3.45 2.53
N VAL A 218 4.68 -3.87 3.25
CA VAL A 218 4.85 -3.63 4.70
C VAL A 218 4.87 -2.13 5.01
N VAL A 219 5.77 -1.41 4.35
CA VAL A 219 6.02 0.00 4.65
C VAL A 219 4.90 0.89 4.17
N ARG A 220 4.33 0.60 2.99
CA ARG A 220 3.15 1.27 2.47
C ARG A 220 1.97 1.13 3.42
N ALA A 221 1.68 -0.10 3.87
CA ALA A 221 0.57 -0.35 4.79
C ALA A 221 0.76 0.37 6.12
N TRP A 222 1.96 0.34 6.67
CA TRP A 222 2.30 1.09 7.87
C TRP A 222 2.07 2.60 7.69
N CYS A 223 2.54 3.18 6.60
CA CYS A 223 2.38 4.59 6.30
C CYS A 223 0.90 4.97 6.16
N PHE A 224 0.13 4.27 5.32
CA PHE A 224 -1.27 4.62 5.04
C PHE A 224 -2.19 4.41 6.25
N ALA A 225 -1.95 3.40 7.08
CA ALA A 225 -2.70 3.19 8.32
C ALA A 225 -2.52 4.34 9.33
N ILE A 226 -1.38 5.02 9.31
CA ILE A 226 -1.11 6.21 10.13
C ILE A 226 -1.60 7.48 9.42
N LEU A 227 -1.38 7.58 8.12
CA LEU A 227 -1.70 8.75 7.30
C LEU A 227 -3.18 9.10 7.35
N TYR A 228 -4.06 8.10 7.19
CA TYR A 228 -5.50 8.33 7.12
C TYR A 228 -6.05 9.03 8.38
N PRO A 229 -5.88 8.50 9.60
CA PRO A 229 -6.41 9.15 10.80
C PRO A 229 -5.74 10.50 11.09
N VAL A 230 -4.47 10.68 10.73
CA VAL A 230 -3.79 11.98 10.89
C VAL A 230 -4.39 13.02 9.96
N LEU A 231 -4.56 12.72 8.67
CA LEU A 231 -5.10 13.67 7.69
C LEU A 231 -6.58 13.98 7.91
N THR A 232 -7.35 13.01 8.39
CA THR A 232 -8.81 13.17 8.58
C THR A 232 -9.20 13.62 9.98
N TRP A 233 -8.23 13.88 10.86
CA TRP A 233 -8.45 14.27 12.25
C TRP A 233 -9.33 13.27 13.00
N GLN A 234 -9.00 11.98 12.85
CA GLN A 234 -9.73 10.89 13.46
C GLN A 234 -8.83 10.11 14.42
N ARG A 235 -9.46 9.37 15.31
CA ARG A 235 -8.84 8.37 16.19
C ARG A 235 -9.58 7.05 16.06
N LEU A 236 -8.94 5.96 16.48
CA LEU A 236 -9.60 4.67 16.60
C LEU A 236 -10.25 4.55 17.97
N ALA A 237 -11.53 4.19 17.96
CA ALA A 237 -12.30 3.89 19.17
C ALA A 237 -12.94 2.50 19.06
N PRO A 238 -13.15 1.79 20.17
CA PRO A 238 -13.88 0.53 20.14
C PRO A 238 -15.25 0.69 19.49
N LEU A 239 -15.67 -0.34 18.75
CA LEU A 239 -17.04 -0.38 18.24
C LEU A 239 -18.02 -0.34 19.42
N PRO A 240 -19.13 0.42 19.30
CA PRO A 240 -20.20 0.33 20.28
C PRO A 240 -20.62 -1.14 20.41
N SER A 241 -20.70 -1.64 21.64
CA SER A 241 -21.31 -2.95 21.87
C SER A 241 -22.70 -2.92 21.25
N ARG A 242 -22.97 -3.83 20.30
CA ARG A 242 -24.36 -4.02 19.88
C ARG A 242 -25.13 -4.35 21.13
N ALA A 243 -26.02 -3.45 21.55
CA ALA A 243 -27.00 -3.80 22.55
C ALA A 243 -27.72 -5.06 22.05
N ALA A 244 -27.59 -6.14 22.84
CA ALA A 244 -28.16 -7.43 22.48
C ALA A 244 -29.68 -7.36 22.48
#